data_04d1233714836a08437b5d59f699c67a
#
_entry.id   04d1233714836a08437b5d59f699c67a
#
_cell.length_a   1.000
_cell.length_b   1.000
_cell.length_c   1.000
_cell.angle_alpha   90.00
_cell.angle_beta   90.00
_cell.angle_gamma   90.00
#
_symmetry.space_group_name_H-M   'P 1'
#
loop_
_entity.id
_entity.type
_entity.pdbx_description
1 polymer ?
#
loop_
_entity_poly.entity_id
_entity_poly.type
_entity_poly.pdbx_seq_one_letter_code
_entity_poly.pdbx_strand_id
1 'polypeptide(L)'
;MRKIALVSIIASLVTLGACSQGDNNDMKDMDHSSMKMEGMDHSSKNMKDMDHDKMKGHESHSNVVSLNNSTGKNEVKIPAELQRNNKDEIVYTVRAQKGKTEIFDGVQTNTYGYNGSFLGPMIRLEKGEIVKIRTINELNENTTFHWHGLEVSGEEDGGPESILKPGEEKTIEFKVNQEAATLWFHPHPHGKTAEQVYKGLAGLVYIEDEHSKSLGLPNDYGKNDFPLIFQDRTFDDKKQLNYSATMNQDGTIGDTLIINGTINPKLTVTKEKVRLRLLNGSNARNYTFKLNTGDSFLQIATDGGFLNEPVSLKEITLTPSERAEIVVDFSKITDVNDLALINEDGSVLLPFVVTDQSGEASRVPKQLNDLSLEGKEMNLPVTKKVELFGMMDMVTINGKKFDPKRIDFTQKQGVTEVWEIYNKPDMMGGMIHPFHIHGAQFTILSRDGKKPPENEQGWKDSISVKPDETVKIAVQFKHKGVYMFHCHILEHEDNGMMGQIKVD
;
A
#
# COMPACT_ATOMS: atom_id res chain seq x y z
N MET A 1 51.50 29.98 -31.67
CA MET A 1 52.47 30.43 -30.68
C MET A 1 52.12 29.76 -29.34
N ARG A 2 53.08 28.98 -28.86
CA ARG A 2 53.03 28.17 -27.63
C ARG A 2 52.92 29.05 -26.39
N LYS A 3 52.22 28.60 -25.34
CA LYS A 3 52.72 28.64 -23.97
C LYS A 3 52.07 27.53 -23.16
N ILE A 4 52.92 26.60 -22.79
CA ILE A 4 52.82 25.55 -21.81
C ILE A 4 53.09 26.18 -20.44
N ALA A 5 52.34 25.85 -19.42
CA ALA A 5 52.72 26.07 -18.02
C ALA A 5 52.51 24.80 -17.22
N LEU A 6 53.55 24.47 -16.52
CA LEU A 6 53.88 23.20 -15.83
C LEU A 6 53.23 23.10 -14.44
N VAL A 7 52.97 21.89 -14.12
CA VAL A 7 52.51 21.31 -12.84
C VAL A 7 53.60 21.33 -11.78
N SER A 8 53.22 21.45 -10.54
CA SER A 8 54.06 21.05 -9.41
C SER A 8 53.28 20.14 -8.46
N ILE A 9 53.76 18.92 -8.40
CA ILE A 9 53.39 17.88 -7.44
C ILE A 9 54.20 18.13 -6.16
N ILE A 10 53.51 18.12 -5.00
CA ILE A 10 54.15 18.00 -3.69
C ILE A 10 53.64 16.72 -3.03
N ALA A 11 54.51 15.76 -2.94
CA ALA A 11 54.38 14.57 -2.11
C ALA A 11 54.94 14.85 -0.72
N SER A 12 54.19 14.55 0.31
CA SER A 12 54.73 14.52 1.68
C SER A 12 54.55 13.12 2.25
N LEU A 13 55.66 12.43 2.37
CA LEU A 13 55.84 11.26 3.23
C LEU A 13 55.86 11.72 4.69
N VAL A 14 55.20 10.98 5.56
CA VAL A 14 55.57 10.94 6.99
C VAL A 14 55.56 9.49 7.46
N THR A 15 56.60 9.18 8.16
CA THR A 15 57.23 7.95 8.56
C THR A 15 56.51 7.22 9.71
N LEU A 16 56.69 5.92 9.68
CA LEU A 16 56.46 4.96 10.76
C LEU A 16 57.27 5.27 12.03
N GLY A 17 56.70 5.01 13.19
CA GLY A 17 57.37 4.86 14.44
C GLY A 17 56.77 3.70 15.23
N ALA A 18 57.56 2.65 15.39
CA ALA A 18 57.23 1.46 16.17
C ALA A 18 57.93 1.49 17.52
N CYS A 19 57.53 0.54 18.40
CA CYS A 19 58.15 0.10 19.68
C CYS A 19 57.45 0.67 20.92
N SER A 20 57.20 -0.11 22.02
CA SER A 20 57.60 -1.46 22.45
C SER A 20 56.85 -1.84 23.73
N GLN A 21 56.57 -3.11 23.87
CA GLN A 21 56.67 -4.06 24.99
C GLN A 21 56.45 -3.63 26.46
N GLY A 22 55.76 -4.54 27.15
CA GLY A 22 55.89 -4.99 28.56
C GLY A 22 54.61 -4.76 29.36
N ASP A 23 54.07 -5.59 30.20
CA ASP A 23 54.46 -6.87 30.77
C ASP A 23 53.22 -7.64 31.29
N ASN A 24 53.39 -8.94 31.47
CA ASN A 24 52.49 -9.92 32.13
C ASN A 24 52.26 -9.63 33.61
N ASN A 25 51.16 -10.13 34.10
CA ASN A 25 50.80 -10.83 35.36
C ASN A 25 49.48 -10.30 35.87
N ASP A 26 48.50 -11.06 36.34
CA ASP A 26 48.43 -12.31 37.08
C ASP A 26 47.00 -12.88 37.02
N MET A 27 46.89 -14.16 36.77
CA MET A 27 45.72 -14.94 37.12
C MET A 27 45.67 -15.07 38.65
N LYS A 28 44.47 -14.86 39.20
CA LYS A 28 44.12 -15.49 40.49
C LYS A 28 42.72 -16.04 40.41
N ASP A 29 42.70 -17.35 40.64
CA ASP A 29 41.53 -18.23 40.89
C ASP A 29 40.58 -17.60 41.89
N MET A 30 39.29 -17.70 41.63
CA MET A 30 38.24 -17.68 42.63
C MET A 30 37.37 -18.92 42.55
N ASP A 31 37.51 -19.63 43.63
CA ASP A 31 37.00 -20.90 44.10
C ASP A 31 35.45 -21.05 44.03
N HIS A 32 35.05 -22.19 43.52
CA HIS A 32 33.68 -22.69 43.59
C HIS A 32 33.47 -23.36 44.97
N SER A 33 32.76 -22.71 45.88
CA SER A 33 32.20 -23.44 47.03
C SER A 33 30.80 -23.00 47.38
N SER A 34 29.88 -23.91 47.09
CA SER A 34 28.72 -24.32 47.88
C SER A 34 27.76 -23.25 48.42
N MET A 35 26.57 -23.16 47.78
CA MET A 35 25.31 -22.92 48.50
C MET A 35 24.40 -24.12 48.36
N LYS A 36 24.10 -24.75 49.50
CA LYS A 36 23.12 -25.81 49.68
C LYS A 36 21.74 -25.24 49.41
N MET A 37 20.98 -25.89 48.52
CA MET A 37 19.52 -25.79 48.47
C MET A 37 18.94 -26.83 49.44
N GLU A 38 18.19 -26.36 50.41
CA GLU A 38 17.30 -27.18 51.21
C GLU A 38 16.05 -27.54 50.40
N GLY A 39 15.59 -28.78 50.61
CA GLY A 39 14.64 -29.48 49.79
C GLY A 39 13.25 -28.87 49.73
N MET A 40 12.63 -29.00 48.60
CA MET A 40 11.18 -29.03 48.42
C MET A 40 10.76 -30.36 47.82
N ASP A 41 9.87 -30.98 48.52
CA ASP A 41 9.28 -32.30 48.39
C ASP A 41 8.53 -32.46 47.05
N HIS A 42 8.89 -33.47 46.26
CA HIS A 42 8.17 -33.87 45.05
C HIS A 42 7.02 -34.80 45.45
N SER A 43 5.82 -34.27 45.62
CA SER A 43 4.62 -35.09 45.57
C SER A 43 4.05 -35.06 44.13
N SER A 44 4.22 -36.20 43.46
CA SER A 44 3.59 -36.54 42.19
C SER A 44 2.05 -36.50 42.32
N LYS A 45 1.41 -35.54 41.63
CA LYS A 45 -0.02 -35.58 41.30
C LYS A 45 -0.22 -35.69 39.79
N ASN A 46 -0.99 -36.69 39.42
CA ASN A 46 -1.39 -37.08 38.08
C ASN A 46 -1.83 -35.93 37.21
N MET A 47 -1.14 -35.73 36.08
CA MET A 47 -1.67 -35.06 34.91
C MET A 47 -2.50 -36.06 34.08
N LYS A 48 -3.79 -36.09 34.28
CA LYS A 48 -4.82 -36.53 33.33
C LYS A 48 -6.00 -35.61 33.54
N ASP A 49 -6.52 -35.12 32.40
CA ASP A 49 -7.65 -34.21 32.26
C ASP A 49 -7.26 -32.73 32.26
N MET A 50 -6.59 -32.27 31.17
CA MET A 50 -6.73 -30.93 30.66
C MET A 50 -7.53 -30.98 29.37
N ASP A 51 -8.73 -30.48 29.49
CA ASP A 51 -9.73 -30.32 28.41
C ASP A 51 -9.18 -29.40 27.32
N HIS A 52 -8.97 -29.94 26.11
CA HIS A 52 -8.40 -29.23 24.94
C HIS A 52 -9.35 -28.23 24.26
N ASP A 53 -10.53 -27.96 24.85
CA ASP A 53 -11.60 -27.16 24.23
C ASP A 53 -11.73 -25.72 24.76
N LYS A 54 -10.74 -25.18 25.48
CA LYS A 54 -10.78 -23.80 25.98
C LYS A 54 -9.59 -22.92 25.57
N MET A 55 -8.99 -23.16 24.41
CA MET A 55 -8.13 -22.15 23.77
C MET A 55 -8.83 -21.53 22.57
N LYS A 56 -10.01 -20.94 22.79
CA LYS A 56 -10.58 -19.95 21.90
C LYS A 56 -10.16 -18.56 22.37
N GLY A 57 -9.45 -17.84 21.50
CA GLY A 57 -9.32 -16.39 21.54
C GLY A 57 -8.27 -15.85 22.51
N HIS A 58 -6.98 -16.00 22.20
CA HIS A 58 -6.07 -14.91 22.49
C HIS A 58 -6.31 -13.84 21.42
N GLU A 59 -7.22 -12.91 21.72
CA GLU A 59 -7.19 -11.60 21.06
C GLU A 59 -5.80 -11.03 21.32
N SER A 60 -5.04 -10.84 20.25
CA SER A 60 -3.80 -10.09 20.29
C SER A 60 -4.14 -8.71 20.85
N HIS A 61 -3.68 -8.38 22.03
CA HIS A 61 -3.71 -7.04 22.56
C HIS A 61 -2.71 -6.18 21.76
N SER A 62 -3.01 -5.94 20.48
CA SER A 62 -2.44 -4.80 19.79
C SER A 62 -3.04 -3.56 20.47
N ASN A 63 -2.21 -2.58 20.81
CA ASN A 63 -2.67 -1.25 21.18
C ASN A 63 -3.31 -0.62 19.93
N VAL A 64 -4.52 -1.04 19.59
CA VAL A 64 -5.25 -0.51 18.44
C VAL A 64 -5.57 0.94 18.75
N VAL A 65 -4.90 1.85 18.07
CA VAL A 65 -5.23 3.28 18.11
C VAL A 65 -6.60 3.44 17.47
N SER A 66 -7.62 3.75 18.27
CA SER A 66 -8.98 3.97 17.78
C SER A 66 -9.03 5.22 16.92
N LEU A 67 -9.80 5.17 15.83
CA LEU A 67 -10.10 6.36 15.03
C LEU A 67 -11.07 7.28 15.75
N ASN A 68 -10.81 8.58 15.67
CA ASN A 68 -11.82 9.57 15.99
C ASN A 68 -12.96 9.48 14.97
N ASN A 69 -14.19 9.35 15.46
CA ASN A 69 -15.37 9.30 14.59
C ASN A 69 -15.48 10.53 13.70
N SER A 70 -15.82 10.33 12.44
CA SER A 70 -16.16 11.45 11.56
C SER A 70 -17.44 12.11 12.04
N THR A 71 -17.41 13.44 12.19
CA THR A 71 -18.57 14.25 12.57
C THR A 71 -19.42 14.70 11.38
N GLY A 72 -19.02 14.36 10.16
CA GLY A 72 -19.70 14.78 8.93
C GLY A 72 -19.72 16.31 8.71
N LYS A 73 -18.68 17.00 9.17
CA LYS A 73 -18.62 18.47 9.10
C LYS A 73 -18.23 18.97 7.72
N ASN A 74 -17.21 18.37 7.12
CA ASN A 74 -16.56 18.89 5.91
C ASN A 74 -16.88 18.01 4.69
N GLU A 75 -17.25 18.63 3.56
CA GLU A 75 -17.44 17.90 2.31
C GLU A 75 -16.10 17.32 1.84
N VAL A 76 -16.11 16.06 1.38
CA VAL A 76 -14.91 15.40 0.85
C VAL A 76 -14.41 16.15 -0.39
N LYS A 77 -13.14 16.52 -0.38
CA LYS A 77 -12.49 17.12 -1.55
C LYS A 77 -12.33 16.06 -2.65
N ILE A 78 -12.64 16.43 -3.87
CA ILE A 78 -12.40 15.58 -5.04
C ILE A 78 -11.06 15.97 -5.66
N PRO A 79 -10.09 15.05 -5.80
CA PRO A 79 -8.82 15.33 -6.48
C PRO A 79 -9.07 15.87 -7.88
N ALA A 80 -8.38 16.95 -8.26
CA ALA A 80 -8.52 17.50 -9.59
C ALA A 80 -7.94 16.54 -10.64
N GLU A 81 -8.58 16.44 -11.80
CA GLU A 81 -8.00 15.71 -12.93
C GLU A 81 -6.83 16.51 -13.52
N LEU A 82 -5.67 15.85 -13.65
CA LEU A 82 -4.47 16.48 -14.21
C LEU A 82 -4.65 16.72 -15.71
N GLN A 83 -4.54 17.97 -16.11
CA GLN A 83 -4.64 18.35 -17.51
C GLN A 83 -3.35 18.03 -18.27
N ARG A 84 -3.49 17.62 -19.54
CA ARG A 84 -2.37 17.40 -20.44
C ARG A 84 -1.70 18.73 -20.79
N ASN A 85 -0.37 18.77 -20.75
CA ASN A 85 0.39 19.98 -21.06
C ASN A 85 0.42 20.31 -22.56
N ASN A 86 0.32 19.30 -23.42
CA ASN A 86 0.33 19.43 -24.87
C ASN A 86 -0.75 18.53 -25.49
N LYS A 87 -1.55 19.10 -26.43
CA LYS A 87 -2.60 18.35 -27.11
C LYS A 87 -2.06 17.38 -28.16
N ASP A 88 -0.91 17.69 -28.75
CA ASP A 88 -0.31 16.91 -29.83
C ASP A 88 0.65 15.84 -29.28
N GLU A 89 1.15 16.02 -28.09
CA GLU A 89 1.99 15.07 -27.35
C GLU A 89 1.39 14.81 -25.98
N ILE A 90 1.10 13.54 -25.67
CA ILE A 90 0.52 13.19 -24.37
C ILE A 90 1.61 13.34 -23.32
N VAL A 91 1.66 14.49 -22.69
CA VAL A 91 2.63 14.82 -21.63
C VAL A 91 1.89 15.28 -20.39
N TYR A 92 2.09 14.54 -19.33
CA TYR A 92 1.74 14.98 -17.98
C TYR A 92 3.00 15.44 -17.25
N THR A 93 2.86 16.40 -16.34
CA THR A 93 3.95 16.82 -15.45
C THR A 93 3.51 16.66 -14.01
N VAL A 94 4.24 15.86 -13.26
CA VAL A 94 4.01 15.59 -11.83
C VAL A 94 5.21 16.11 -11.03
N ARG A 95 4.96 17.03 -10.09
CA ARG A 95 5.98 17.69 -9.25
C ARG A 95 5.78 17.26 -7.80
N ALA A 96 6.76 16.60 -7.20
CA ALA A 96 6.77 16.37 -5.75
C ALA A 96 7.28 17.65 -5.07
N GLN A 97 6.47 18.25 -4.22
CA GLN A 97 6.78 19.55 -3.62
C GLN A 97 6.32 19.65 -2.16
N LYS A 98 6.92 20.59 -1.44
CA LYS A 98 6.45 20.99 -0.12
C LYS A 98 5.26 21.91 -0.23
N GLY A 99 4.37 21.83 0.74
CA GLY A 99 3.18 22.65 0.82
C GLY A 99 2.81 23.06 2.25
N LYS A 100 1.81 23.89 2.30
CA LYS A 100 1.07 24.21 3.53
C LYS A 100 -0.40 24.01 3.22
N THR A 101 -1.06 23.20 4.03
CA THR A 101 -2.45 22.82 3.82
C THR A 101 -3.27 23.17 5.04
N GLU A 102 -4.39 23.82 4.81
CA GLU A 102 -5.38 24.02 5.85
C GLU A 102 -6.20 22.73 6.02
N ILE A 103 -5.70 21.86 6.92
CA ILE A 103 -6.39 20.63 7.33
C ILE A 103 -7.38 20.95 8.45
N PHE A 104 -6.99 21.82 9.35
CA PHE A 104 -7.84 22.37 10.43
C PHE A 104 -8.13 23.83 10.16
N ASP A 105 -9.35 24.27 10.48
CA ASP A 105 -9.82 25.65 10.26
C ASP A 105 -8.80 26.68 10.80
N GLY A 106 -8.28 27.53 9.92
CA GLY A 106 -7.33 28.60 10.26
C GLY A 106 -5.90 28.17 10.56
N VAL A 107 -5.55 26.88 10.43
CA VAL A 107 -4.21 26.38 10.74
C VAL A 107 -3.52 25.84 9.49
N GLN A 108 -2.32 26.33 9.24
CA GLN A 108 -1.46 25.86 8.13
C GLN A 108 -0.57 24.70 8.61
N THR A 109 -0.92 23.49 8.21
CA THR A 109 -0.11 22.29 8.44
C THR A 109 0.94 22.15 7.34
N ASN A 110 2.20 21.89 7.71
CA ASN A 110 3.26 21.59 6.74
C ASN A 110 3.05 20.20 6.14
N THR A 111 2.99 20.12 4.81
CA THR A 111 2.64 18.93 4.07
C THR A 111 3.51 18.76 2.83
N TYR A 112 3.41 17.63 2.17
CA TYR A 112 3.93 17.39 0.84
C TYR A 112 2.76 17.11 -0.10
N GLY A 113 2.95 17.34 -1.40
CA GLY A 113 1.95 16.97 -2.40
C GLY A 113 2.52 16.90 -3.81
N TYR A 114 1.75 16.31 -4.69
CA TYR A 114 2.04 16.30 -6.13
C TYR A 114 1.22 17.40 -6.82
N ASN A 115 1.89 18.36 -7.45
CA ASN A 115 1.28 19.51 -8.10
C ASN A 115 0.37 20.37 -7.19
N GLY A 116 0.48 20.19 -5.89
CA GLY A 116 -0.34 20.84 -4.88
C GLY A 116 0.33 20.79 -3.52
N SER A 117 -0.41 21.20 -2.49
CA SER A 117 0.12 21.25 -1.12
C SER A 117 -0.02 19.93 -0.36
N PHE A 118 -0.99 19.07 -0.75
CA PHE A 118 -1.26 17.79 -0.10
C PHE A 118 -1.95 16.85 -1.08
N LEU A 119 -1.56 15.57 -1.08
CA LEU A 119 -1.93 14.58 -2.09
C LEU A 119 -1.54 15.01 -3.50
N GLY A 120 -2.12 14.40 -4.50
CA GLY A 120 -1.90 14.66 -5.91
C GLY A 120 -3.19 14.69 -6.71
N PRO A 121 -3.09 15.07 -7.99
CA PRO A 121 -4.20 14.97 -8.92
C PRO A 121 -4.53 13.52 -9.26
N MET A 122 -5.66 13.32 -9.93
CA MET A 122 -5.98 12.11 -10.65
C MET A 122 -5.47 12.24 -12.09
N ILE A 123 -4.72 11.24 -12.57
CA ILE A 123 -4.24 11.11 -13.94
C ILE A 123 -5.15 10.13 -14.67
N ARG A 124 -5.75 10.54 -15.79
CA ARG A 124 -6.61 9.68 -16.61
C ARG A 124 -5.85 9.19 -17.83
N LEU A 125 -5.76 7.89 -17.98
CA LEU A 125 -5.08 7.20 -19.07
C LEU A 125 -6.10 6.37 -19.87
N GLU A 126 -5.88 6.29 -21.18
CA GLU A 126 -6.70 5.45 -22.08
C GLU A 126 -5.90 4.24 -22.56
N LYS A 127 -6.52 3.05 -22.52
CA LYS A 127 -5.91 1.84 -23.08
C LYS A 127 -5.58 2.04 -24.56
N GLY A 128 -4.34 1.70 -24.92
CA GLY A 128 -3.81 1.83 -26.27
C GLY A 128 -2.99 3.09 -26.52
N GLU A 129 -3.07 4.11 -25.65
CA GLU A 129 -2.27 5.33 -25.79
C GLU A 129 -0.78 5.09 -25.50
N ILE A 130 0.06 5.92 -26.10
CA ILE A 130 1.44 6.15 -25.66
C ILE A 130 1.44 7.39 -24.78
N VAL A 131 1.87 7.24 -23.55
CA VAL A 131 1.83 8.30 -22.53
C VAL A 131 3.23 8.70 -22.15
N LYS A 132 3.49 10.01 -22.09
CA LYS A 132 4.71 10.59 -21.52
C LYS A 132 4.37 11.29 -20.22
N ILE A 133 5.07 10.92 -19.14
CA ILE A 133 4.95 11.57 -17.84
C ILE A 133 6.32 12.11 -17.42
N ARG A 134 6.39 13.42 -17.23
CA ARG A 134 7.56 14.09 -16.67
C ARG A 134 7.39 14.24 -15.17
N THR A 135 8.29 13.66 -14.41
CA THR A 135 8.35 13.75 -12.95
C THR A 135 9.46 14.68 -12.52
N ILE A 136 9.20 15.54 -11.54
CA ILE A 136 10.15 16.55 -11.06
C ILE A 136 10.19 16.51 -9.55
N ASN A 137 11.38 16.43 -8.99
CA ASN A 137 11.59 16.53 -7.54
C ASN A 137 11.88 17.98 -7.13
N GLU A 138 10.86 18.66 -6.61
CA GLU A 138 10.99 20.01 -6.02
C GLU A 138 11.08 19.96 -4.46
N LEU A 139 11.27 18.77 -3.87
CA LEU A 139 11.61 18.62 -2.47
C LEU A 139 13.07 18.99 -2.23
N ASN A 140 13.46 19.12 -0.96
CA ASN A 140 14.88 19.27 -0.57
C ASN A 140 15.51 17.94 -0.13
N GLU A 141 14.92 16.83 -0.47
CA GLU A 141 15.38 15.47 -0.20
C GLU A 141 15.12 14.56 -1.41
N ASN A 142 15.76 13.40 -1.44
CA ASN A 142 15.55 12.41 -2.49
C ASN A 142 14.13 11.87 -2.48
N THR A 143 13.58 11.60 -3.65
CA THR A 143 12.29 10.91 -3.81
C THR A 143 12.31 10.03 -5.05
N THR A 144 11.25 9.25 -5.25
CA THR A 144 10.94 8.55 -6.50
C THR A 144 9.46 8.77 -6.84
N PHE A 145 9.01 8.21 -7.97
CA PHE A 145 7.62 8.22 -8.38
C PHE A 145 7.26 6.80 -8.82
N HIS A 146 6.82 5.98 -7.87
CA HIS A 146 6.37 4.63 -8.16
C HIS A 146 4.92 4.66 -8.66
N TRP A 147 4.72 4.02 -9.81
CA TRP A 147 3.42 3.90 -10.48
C TRP A 147 2.74 2.60 -10.07
N HIS A 148 2.19 2.59 -8.86
CA HIS A 148 1.65 1.40 -8.21
C HIS A 148 0.51 0.77 -9.01
N GLY A 149 0.75 -0.46 -9.47
CA GLY A 149 -0.18 -1.25 -10.26
C GLY A 149 -0.09 -1.03 -11.78
N LEU A 150 0.73 -0.08 -12.28
CA LEU A 150 1.01 0.02 -13.72
C LEU A 150 1.92 -1.11 -14.18
N GLU A 151 1.57 -1.74 -15.31
CA GLU A 151 2.38 -2.72 -16.00
C GLU A 151 3.31 -2.01 -16.99
N VAL A 152 4.45 -1.56 -16.51
CA VAL A 152 5.48 -0.82 -17.26
C VAL A 152 6.83 -1.52 -17.14
N SER A 153 7.85 -1.08 -17.87
CA SER A 153 9.21 -1.63 -17.72
C SER A 153 9.79 -1.27 -16.34
N GLY A 154 10.75 -2.07 -15.84
CA GLY A 154 11.38 -1.79 -14.55
C GLY A 154 12.08 -0.43 -14.52
N GLU A 155 12.54 0.10 -15.67
CA GLU A 155 13.15 1.43 -15.75
C GLU A 155 12.12 2.56 -15.53
N GLU A 156 10.84 2.30 -15.79
CA GLU A 156 9.74 3.26 -15.71
C GLU A 156 8.90 3.10 -14.45
N ASP A 157 9.05 1.98 -13.75
CA ASP A 157 8.28 1.60 -12.57
C ASP A 157 8.41 2.58 -11.39
N GLY A 158 9.60 3.17 -11.21
CA GLY A 158 9.84 4.18 -10.20
C GLY A 158 10.13 3.64 -8.81
N GLY A 159 10.63 2.43 -8.69
CA GLY A 159 11.10 1.81 -7.46
C GLY A 159 12.33 2.50 -6.83
N PRO A 160 12.92 1.92 -5.78
CA PRO A 160 13.98 2.55 -5.00
C PRO A 160 15.28 2.82 -5.76
N GLU A 161 15.49 2.21 -6.92
CA GLU A 161 16.62 2.48 -7.82
C GLU A 161 16.43 3.74 -8.68
N SER A 162 15.20 4.23 -8.79
CA SER A 162 14.82 5.39 -9.63
C SER A 162 14.87 6.73 -8.87
N ILE A 163 15.89 6.92 -8.02
CA ILE A 163 16.05 8.12 -7.18
C ILE A 163 16.18 9.38 -8.04
N LEU A 164 15.35 10.37 -7.74
CA LEU A 164 15.50 11.75 -8.15
C LEU A 164 16.00 12.60 -6.99
N LYS A 165 17.15 13.24 -7.16
CA LYS A 165 17.68 14.19 -6.17
C LYS A 165 16.91 15.53 -6.26
N PRO A 166 17.04 16.40 -5.25
CA PRO A 166 16.44 17.74 -5.33
C PRO A 166 16.78 18.47 -6.63
N GLY A 167 15.73 18.93 -7.35
CA GLY A 167 15.82 19.60 -8.64
C GLY A 167 15.99 18.70 -9.86
N GLU A 168 16.16 17.38 -9.69
CA GLU A 168 16.23 16.46 -10.82
C GLU A 168 14.84 16.14 -11.39
N GLU A 169 14.80 15.78 -12.66
CA GLU A 169 13.60 15.35 -13.37
C GLU A 169 13.87 14.10 -14.21
N LYS A 170 12.81 13.32 -14.47
CA LYS A 170 12.81 12.15 -15.36
C LYS A 170 11.54 12.15 -16.18
N THR A 171 11.65 11.82 -17.45
CA THR A 171 10.48 11.52 -18.29
C THR A 171 10.43 10.04 -18.57
N ILE A 172 9.29 9.43 -18.28
CA ILE A 172 8.98 8.06 -18.67
C ILE A 172 8.03 8.05 -19.86
N GLU A 173 8.13 7.03 -20.70
CA GLU A 173 7.25 6.84 -21.86
C GLU A 173 6.83 5.38 -21.93
N PHE A 174 5.53 5.12 -21.94
CA PHE A 174 5.00 3.77 -22.03
C PHE A 174 3.68 3.73 -22.80
N LYS A 175 3.36 2.55 -23.31
CA LYS A 175 2.04 2.28 -23.89
C LYS A 175 1.13 1.68 -22.81
N VAL A 176 -0.06 2.23 -22.65
CA VAL A 176 -1.08 1.71 -21.73
C VAL A 176 -1.70 0.44 -22.32
N ASN A 177 -1.34 -0.73 -21.81
CA ASN A 177 -1.85 -2.02 -22.30
C ASN A 177 -2.79 -2.72 -21.32
N GLN A 178 -2.97 -2.15 -20.14
CA GLN A 178 -3.83 -2.69 -19.08
C GLN A 178 -5.31 -2.46 -19.36
N GLU A 179 -6.15 -3.23 -18.67
CA GLU A 179 -7.59 -3.01 -18.59
C GLU A 179 -7.91 -1.81 -17.70
N ALA A 180 -9.18 -1.35 -17.78
CA ALA A 180 -9.68 -0.27 -16.94
C ALA A 180 -9.54 -0.61 -15.44
N ALA A 181 -8.91 0.28 -14.68
CA ALA A 181 -8.58 0.08 -13.28
C ALA A 181 -8.42 1.39 -12.52
N THR A 182 -8.56 1.31 -11.20
CA THR A 182 -8.19 2.38 -10.27
C THR A 182 -6.83 2.08 -9.66
N LEU A 183 -5.81 2.80 -10.10
CA LEU A 183 -4.44 2.70 -9.63
C LEU A 183 -4.04 3.96 -8.87
N TRP A 184 -2.83 3.99 -8.34
CA TRP A 184 -2.30 5.14 -7.63
C TRP A 184 -0.80 5.30 -7.86
N PHE A 185 -0.20 6.38 -7.39
CA PHE A 185 1.24 6.59 -7.40
C PHE A 185 1.70 7.26 -6.12
N HIS A 186 2.89 6.89 -5.68
CA HIS A 186 3.47 7.35 -4.43
C HIS A 186 5.01 7.29 -4.49
N PRO A 187 5.74 7.93 -3.55
CA PRO A 187 7.19 7.80 -3.49
C PRO A 187 7.61 6.41 -3.01
N HIS A 188 8.80 5.96 -3.41
CA HIS A 188 9.37 4.67 -3.02
C HIS A 188 10.90 4.75 -2.75
N PRO A 189 11.45 5.83 -2.16
CA PRO A 189 12.87 5.88 -1.84
C PRO A 189 13.11 5.07 -0.56
N HIS A 190 13.94 4.04 -0.62
CA HIS A 190 14.22 3.15 0.51
C HIS A 190 14.61 3.91 1.79
N GLY A 191 13.91 3.63 2.89
CA GLY A 191 14.08 4.27 4.19
C GLY A 191 13.38 5.62 4.33
N LYS A 192 12.55 6.03 3.34
CA LYS A 192 11.82 7.30 3.34
C LYS A 192 10.42 7.22 2.73
N THR A 193 9.99 6.08 2.24
CA THR A 193 8.66 5.87 1.67
C THR A 193 7.59 6.26 2.68
N ALA A 194 7.65 5.69 3.87
CA ALA A 194 6.64 5.85 4.91
C ALA A 194 6.48 7.33 5.31
N GLU A 195 7.57 8.03 5.56
CA GLU A 195 7.55 9.44 5.94
C GLU A 195 6.97 10.34 4.84
N GLN A 196 7.36 10.10 3.57
CA GLN A 196 6.93 10.91 2.45
C GLN A 196 5.45 10.71 2.11
N VAL A 197 4.95 9.47 2.16
CA VAL A 197 3.52 9.17 2.02
C VAL A 197 2.72 9.75 3.18
N TYR A 198 3.23 9.63 4.42
CA TYR A 198 2.59 10.21 5.59
C TYR A 198 2.46 11.74 5.48
N LYS A 199 3.43 12.41 4.89
CA LYS A 199 3.40 13.86 4.64
C LYS A 199 2.45 14.28 3.52
N GLY A 200 1.97 13.34 2.69
CA GLY A 200 0.94 13.61 1.69
C GLY A 200 1.28 13.28 0.23
N LEU A 201 2.40 12.61 -0.05
CA LEU A 201 2.71 12.21 -1.42
C LEU A 201 1.93 10.96 -1.81
N ALA A 202 0.76 11.13 -2.40
CA ALA A 202 -0.04 10.10 -3.04
C ALA A 202 -0.96 10.74 -4.09
N GLY A 203 -1.18 10.08 -5.22
CA GLY A 203 -2.10 10.51 -6.27
C GLY A 203 -2.72 9.32 -6.98
N LEU A 204 -3.76 9.54 -7.77
CA LEU A 204 -4.52 8.49 -8.43
C LEU A 204 -4.21 8.40 -9.92
N VAL A 205 -4.27 7.18 -10.46
CA VAL A 205 -4.25 6.92 -11.90
C VAL A 205 -5.48 6.10 -12.25
N TYR A 206 -6.33 6.61 -13.13
CA TYR A 206 -7.44 5.87 -13.70
C TYR A 206 -7.05 5.41 -15.10
N ILE A 207 -7.21 4.12 -15.36
CA ILE A 207 -7.15 3.59 -16.73
C ILE A 207 -8.58 3.36 -17.18
N GLU A 208 -8.90 3.84 -18.37
CA GLU A 208 -10.17 3.60 -19.04
C GLU A 208 -9.96 2.88 -20.38
N ASP A 209 -10.99 2.18 -20.83
CA ASP A 209 -11.02 1.51 -22.11
C ASP A 209 -12.46 1.52 -22.68
N GLU A 210 -12.61 1.14 -23.94
CA GLU A 210 -13.91 1.08 -24.59
C GLU A 210 -14.89 0.12 -23.89
N HIS A 211 -14.35 -0.95 -23.28
CA HIS A 211 -15.18 -1.91 -22.55
C HIS A 211 -15.80 -1.25 -21.31
N SER A 212 -14.99 -0.61 -20.47
CA SER A 212 -15.46 0.06 -19.25
C SER A 212 -16.51 1.14 -19.54
N LYS A 213 -16.31 1.92 -20.61
CA LYS A 213 -17.25 2.95 -21.06
C LYS A 213 -18.60 2.35 -21.50
N SER A 214 -18.58 1.14 -22.07
CA SER A 214 -19.78 0.46 -22.58
C SER A 214 -20.68 -0.14 -21.47
N LEU A 215 -20.14 -0.36 -20.27
CA LEU A 215 -20.84 -1.02 -19.17
C LEU A 215 -22.03 -0.21 -18.62
N GLY A 216 -22.00 1.13 -18.76
CA GLY A 216 -23.04 2.03 -18.25
C GLY A 216 -23.05 2.12 -16.72
N LEU A 217 -21.90 1.87 -16.08
CA LEU A 217 -21.68 2.10 -14.66
C LEU A 217 -21.73 3.60 -14.32
N PRO A 218 -21.95 3.97 -13.05
CA PRO A 218 -21.73 5.35 -12.62
C PRO A 218 -20.30 5.78 -12.99
N ASN A 219 -20.17 6.92 -13.71
CA ASN A 219 -18.88 7.38 -14.26
C ASN A 219 -18.75 8.92 -14.34
N ASP A 220 -19.69 9.66 -13.76
CA ASP A 220 -19.60 11.13 -13.67
C ASP A 220 -18.71 11.50 -12.47
N TYR A 221 -17.45 11.78 -12.75
CA TYR A 221 -16.40 12.03 -11.76
C TYR A 221 -16.77 13.14 -10.77
N GLY A 222 -16.76 12.83 -9.49
CA GLY A 222 -17.12 13.74 -8.42
C GLY A 222 -18.62 14.00 -8.24
N LYS A 223 -19.50 13.25 -8.95
CA LYS A 223 -20.96 13.33 -8.79
C LYS A 223 -21.59 11.98 -8.47
N ASN A 224 -21.29 10.93 -9.25
CA ASN A 224 -21.71 9.57 -8.97
C ASN A 224 -20.58 8.54 -9.10
N ASP A 225 -19.36 8.98 -9.36
CA ASP A 225 -18.11 8.23 -9.34
C ASP A 225 -17.09 8.99 -8.49
N PHE A 226 -16.86 8.53 -7.25
CA PHE A 226 -16.05 9.22 -6.26
C PHE A 226 -14.76 8.48 -5.94
N PRO A 227 -13.59 9.10 -6.15
CA PRO A 227 -12.32 8.62 -5.60
C PRO A 227 -12.29 8.88 -4.09
N LEU A 228 -11.91 7.88 -3.31
CA LEU A 228 -11.83 7.99 -1.85
C LEU A 228 -10.51 7.38 -1.36
N ILE A 229 -9.53 8.24 -1.07
CA ILE A 229 -8.24 7.86 -0.48
C ILE A 229 -8.38 7.96 1.03
N PHE A 230 -8.45 6.83 1.71
CA PHE A 230 -8.51 6.73 3.16
C PHE A 230 -7.10 6.72 3.74
N GLN A 231 -6.85 7.61 4.67
CA GLN A 231 -5.57 7.73 5.39
C GLN A 231 -5.84 8.08 6.85
N ASP A 232 -4.92 7.73 7.73
CA ASP A 232 -4.95 8.12 9.13
C ASP A 232 -3.68 8.87 9.51
N ARG A 233 -3.82 9.85 10.39
CA ARG A 233 -2.73 10.72 10.83
C ARG A 233 -2.84 10.99 12.32
N THR A 234 -1.72 11.32 12.93
CA THR A 234 -1.65 11.95 14.26
C THR A 234 -1.12 13.37 14.11
N PHE A 235 -1.67 14.28 14.86
CA PHE A 235 -1.27 15.69 14.87
C PHE A 235 -0.77 16.09 16.26
N ASP A 236 0.23 16.97 16.28
CA ASP A 236 0.69 17.60 17.52
C ASP A 236 -0.27 18.73 17.99
N ASP A 237 0.02 19.33 19.14
CA ASP A 237 -0.77 20.41 19.71
C ASP A 237 -0.86 21.66 18.80
N LYS A 238 0.12 21.82 17.88
CA LYS A 238 0.16 22.89 16.87
C LYS A 238 -0.51 22.49 15.57
N LYS A 239 -1.18 21.34 15.53
CA LYS A 239 -1.82 20.76 14.35
C LYS A 239 -0.85 20.50 13.20
N GLN A 240 0.40 20.15 13.51
CA GLN A 240 1.35 19.66 12.53
C GLN A 240 1.32 18.13 12.50
N LEU A 241 1.62 17.56 11.34
CA LEU A 241 1.75 16.11 11.20
C LEU A 241 2.82 15.59 12.15
N ASN A 242 2.47 14.64 12.98
CA ASN A 242 3.37 14.00 13.93
C ASN A 242 3.72 12.60 13.45
N TYR A 243 4.67 12.51 12.52
CA TYR A 243 5.24 11.25 12.10
C TYR A 243 6.30 10.81 13.10
N SER A 244 6.12 9.64 13.65
CA SER A 244 7.12 9.00 14.51
C SER A 244 7.56 7.68 13.88
N ALA A 245 8.87 7.53 13.69
CA ALA A 245 9.44 6.24 13.28
C ALA A 245 9.44 5.21 14.41
N THR A 246 9.16 5.63 15.65
CA THR A 246 8.93 4.69 16.76
C THR A 246 7.47 4.25 16.70
N MET A 247 7.26 3.15 16.07
CA MET A 247 5.96 2.62 15.74
C MET A 247 5.43 1.72 16.83
N ASN A 248 4.12 1.47 16.78
CA ASN A 248 3.57 0.25 17.33
C ASN A 248 4.02 -0.94 16.46
N GLN A 249 3.59 -2.15 16.81
CA GLN A 249 3.98 -3.38 16.09
C GLN A 249 3.51 -3.40 14.64
N ASP A 250 2.48 -2.63 14.31
CA ASP A 250 1.79 -2.64 13.02
C ASP A 250 2.22 -1.48 12.11
N GLY A 251 3.25 -0.71 12.47
CA GLY A 251 3.67 0.49 11.75
C GLY A 251 2.99 1.77 12.28
N THR A 252 2.98 2.83 11.47
CA THR A 252 2.37 4.11 11.88
C THR A 252 0.86 4.06 11.74
N ILE A 253 0.17 4.13 12.89
CA ILE A 253 -1.29 4.20 12.98
C ILE A 253 -1.70 5.48 13.71
N GLY A 254 -2.45 6.34 13.02
CA GLY A 254 -2.95 7.60 13.55
C GLY A 254 -4.35 7.48 14.15
N ASP A 255 -4.77 8.49 14.90
CA ASP A 255 -6.11 8.60 15.51
C ASP A 255 -7.11 9.42 14.68
N THR A 256 -6.62 10.16 13.71
CA THR A 256 -7.42 11.09 12.90
C THR A 256 -7.55 10.59 11.47
N LEU A 257 -8.77 10.22 11.09
CA LEU A 257 -9.10 9.85 9.71
C LEU A 257 -9.06 11.06 8.78
N ILE A 258 -8.44 10.87 7.63
CA ILE A 258 -8.43 11.84 6.53
C ILE A 258 -8.90 11.14 5.26
N ILE A 259 -9.89 11.71 4.58
CA ILE A 259 -10.31 11.24 3.26
C ILE A 259 -10.04 12.34 2.24
N ASN A 260 -9.22 12.05 1.21
CA ASN A 260 -8.80 13.03 0.20
C ASN A 260 -8.28 14.35 0.81
N GLY A 261 -7.56 14.29 1.93
CA GLY A 261 -7.07 15.48 2.64
C GLY A 261 -8.13 16.20 3.46
N THR A 262 -9.31 15.62 3.68
CA THR A 262 -10.41 16.20 4.45
C THR A 262 -10.56 15.47 5.78
N ILE A 263 -10.52 16.20 6.90
CA ILE A 263 -10.86 15.71 8.24
C ILE A 263 -12.36 15.87 8.51
N ASN A 264 -12.91 15.05 9.41
CA ASN A 264 -14.35 15.02 9.69
C ASN A 264 -15.18 15.01 8.40
N PRO A 265 -14.88 14.10 7.46
CA PRO A 265 -15.48 14.09 6.12
C PRO A 265 -16.96 13.75 6.16
N LYS A 266 -17.68 14.22 5.16
CA LYS A 266 -18.98 13.73 4.71
C LYS A 266 -19.02 13.72 3.20
N LEU A 267 -19.90 12.91 2.62
CA LEU A 267 -20.11 12.86 1.18
C LEU A 267 -21.58 13.11 0.85
N THR A 268 -21.84 14.15 0.07
CA THR A 268 -23.17 14.43 -0.45
C THR A 268 -23.41 13.61 -1.72
N VAL A 269 -24.46 12.82 -1.74
CA VAL A 269 -24.85 11.93 -2.84
C VAL A 269 -26.31 12.11 -3.23
N THR A 270 -26.67 11.72 -4.46
CA THR A 270 -28.05 11.69 -4.96
C THR A 270 -28.68 10.30 -4.76
N LYS A 271 -30.01 10.21 -4.81
CA LYS A 271 -30.77 8.94 -4.72
C LYS A 271 -30.62 8.11 -6.00
N GLU A 272 -29.41 7.63 -6.24
CA GLU A 272 -29.05 6.80 -7.40
C GLU A 272 -28.02 5.74 -7.03
N LYS A 273 -27.52 5.01 -8.03
CA LYS A 273 -26.33 4.19 -7.86
C LYS A 273 -25.09 5.06 -7.91
N VAL A 274 -24.27 4.98 -6.87
CA VAL A 274 -23.02 5.73 -6.74
C VAL A 274 -21.85 4.77 -6.66
N ARG A 275 -20.83 5.00 -7.48
CA ARG A 275 -19.55 4.28 -7.46
C ARG A 275 -18.59 4.95 -6.49
N LEU A 276 -18.09 4.18 -5.55
CA LEU A 276 -17.04 4.61 -4.63
C LEU A 276 -15.77 3.83 -4.95
N ARG A 277 -14.71 4.53 -5.33
CA ARG A 277 -13.39 3.95 -5.61
C ARG A 277 -12.53 4.09 -4.38
N LEU A 278 -12.47 3.03 -3.60
CA LEU A 278 -11.81 2.98 -2.31
C LEU A 278 -10.32 2.66 -2.51
N LEU A 279 -9.44 3.48 -1.94
CA LEU A 279 -8.02 3.20 -1.79
C LEU A 279 -7.67 3.30 -0.30
N ASN A 280 -7.09 2.24 0.25
CA ASN A 280 -6.41 2.34 1.53
C ASN A 280 -5.00 2.92 1.30
N GLY A 281 -4.86 4.21 1.49
CA GLY A 281 -3.61 4.96 1.36
C GLY A 281 -2.90 5.23 2.70
N SER A 282 -3.24 4.47 3.75
CA SER A 282 -2.58 4.54 5.06
C SER A 282 -1.23 3.82 5.06
N ASN A 283 -0.38 4.19 6.00
CA ASN A 283 0.92 3.54 6.17
C ASN A 283 0.78 2.08 6.64
N ALA A 284 -0.15 1.81 7.59
CA ALA A 284 -0.27 0.50 8.22
C ALA A 284 -1.70 0.07 8.56
N ARG A 285 -2.65 1.03 8.71
CA ARG A 285 -4.01 0.73 9.16
C ARG A 285 -4.79 -0.06 8.12
N ASN A 286 -5.48 -1.11 8.58
CA ASN A 286 -6.52 -1.80 7.81
C ASN A 286 -7.87 -1.10 8.03
N TYR A 287 -8.70 -1.02 6.99
CA TYR A 287 -10.07 -0.52 7.08
C TYR A 287 -11.07 -1.58 6.67
N THR A 288 -12.09 -1.79 7.48
CA THR A 288 -13.28 -2.54 7.10
C THR A 288 -14.39 -1.54 6.77
N PHE A 289 -14.97 -1.66 5.59
CA PHE A 289 -16.03 -0.78 5.10
C PHE A 289 -17.35 -1.52 5.14
N LYS A 290 -18.34 -1.01 5.87
CA LYS A 290 -19.72 -1.51 5.90
C LYS A 290 -20.68 -0.35 6.09
N LEU A 291 -21.91 -0.50 5.60
CA LEU A 291 -22.97 0.46 5.88
C LEU A 291 -23.50 0.22 7.30
N ASN A 292 -23.70 1.28 8.07
CA ASN A 292 -24.22 1.19 9.45
C ASN A 292 -25.65 0.68 9.53
N THR A 293 -26.40 0.72 8.40
CA THR A 293 -27.74 0.14 8.26
C THR A 293 -27.72 -1.38 8.08
N GLY A 294 -26.55 -1.98 7.79
CA GLY A 294 -26.43 -3.40 7.45
C GLY A 294 -26.85 -3.76 6.02
N ASP A 295 -27.19 -2.76 5.20
CA ASP A 295 -27.44 -2.93 3.77
C ASP A 295 -26.18 -3.41 3.04
N SER A 296 -26.40 -4.12 1.92
CA SER A 296 -25.31 -4.59 1.06
C SER A 296 -24.98 -3.58 -0.02
N PHE A 297 -23.73 -3.60 -0.48
CA PHE A 297 -23.25 -2.94 -1.68
C PHE A 297 -22.71 -3.97 -2.68
N LEU A 298 -22.46 -3.55 -3.92
CA LEU A 298 -21.88 -4.40 -4.95
C LEU A 298 -20.39 -4.04 -5.13
N GLN A 299 -19.49 -4.98 -4.88
CA GLN A 299 -18.11 -4.82 -5.35
C GLN A 299 -18.06 -5.15 -6.84
N ILE A 300 -17.46 -4.27 -7.64
CA ILE A 300 -17.39 -4.38 -9.10
C ILE A 300 -15.95 -4.52 -9.61
N ALA A 301 -14.94 -4.09 -8.84
CA ALA A 301 -13.54 -4.18 -9.23
C ALA A 301 -12.64 -4.44 -8.03
N THR A 302 -11.45 -4.95 -8.32
CA THR A 302 -10.28 -5.10 -7.44
C THR A 302 -9.18 -4.14 -7.88
N ASP A 303 -7.95 -4.33 -7.40
CA ASP A 303 -6.81 -3.43 -7.67
C ASP A 303 -6.57 -3.20 -9.16
N GLY A 304 -6.60 -4.26 -9.96
CA GLY A 304 -6.18 -4.22 -11.37
C GLY A 304 -7.31 -4.23 -12.39
N GLY A 305 -8.60 -4.16 -11.95
CA GLY A 305 -9.72 -4.09 -12.88
C GLY A 305 -11.01 -4.73 -12.40
N PHE A 306 -11.98 -4.83 -13.31
CA PHE A 306 -13.30 -5.37 -12.99
C PHE A 306 -13.26 -6.86 -12.64
N LEU A 307 -14.13 -7.24 -11.71
CA LEU A 307 -14.52 -8.63 -11.49
C LEU A 307 -15.33 -9.16 -12.70
N ASN A 308 -15.45 -10.47 -12.84
CA ASN A 308 -16.31 -11.04 -13.88
C ASN A 308 -17.78 -10.66 -13.69
N GLU A 309 -18.25 -10.73 -12.45
CA GLU A 309 -19.61 -10.36 -12.04
C GLU A 309 -19.57 -9.49 -10.78
N PRO A 310 -20.58 -8.63 -10.56
CA PRO A 310 -20.71 -7.89 -9.31
C PRO A 310 -20.91 -8.84 -8.13
N VAL A 311 -20.16 -8.64 -7.05
CA VAL A 311 -20.29 -9.44 -5.82
C VAL A 311 -21.00 -8.63 -4.75
N SER A 312 -22.12 -9.15 -4.23
CA SER A 312 -22.88 -8.50 -3.15
C SER A 312 -22.23 -8.77 -1.80
N LEU A 313 -21.81 -7.70 -1.13
CA LEU A 313 -21.11 -7.75 0.15
C LEU A 313 -21.83 -6.88 1.19
N LYS A 314 -21.71 -7.25 2.47
CA LYS A 314 -22.09 -6.40 3.61
C LYS A 314 -20.92 -5.64 4.17
N GLU A 315 -19.71 -6.16 3.96
CA GLU A 315 -18.46 -5.53 4.38
C GLU A 315 -17.31 -5.94 3.46
N ILE A 316 -16.29 -5.12 3.40
CA ILE A 316 -15.01 -5.40 2.73
C ILE A 316 -13.87 -4.82 3.56
N THR A 317 -12.81 -5.60 3.76
CA THR A 317 -11.59 -5.12 4.42
C THR A 317 -10.50 -4.88 3.39
N LEU A 318 -9.88 -3.71 3.44
CA LEU A 318 -8.72 -3.34 2.61
C LEU A 318 -7.52 -3.07 3.52
N THR A 319 -6.42 -3.76 3.25
CA THR A 319 -5.10 -3.48 3.85
C THR A 319 -4.38 -2.38 3.07
N PRO A 320 -3.30 -1.78 3.59
CA PRO A 320 -2.55 -0.73 2.87
C PRO A 320 -2.28 -1.09 1.42
N SER A 321 -2.50 -0.15 0.51
CA SER A 321 -2.40 -0.22 -0.96
C SER A 321 -3.54 -0.93 -1.70
N GLU A 322 -4.35 -1.75 -1.05
CA GLU A 322 -5.47 -2.39 -1.73
C GLU A 322 -6.51 -1.36 -2.17
N ARG A 323 -7.11 -1.63 -3.33
CA ARG A 323 -8.23 -0.88 -3.89
C ARG A 323 -9.42 -1.80 -4.09
N ALA A 324 -10.59 -1.22 -3.97
CA ALA A 324 -11.84 -1.84 -4.42
C ALA A 324 -12.77 -0.77 -4.97
N GLU A 325 -13.57 -1.14 -5.95
CA GLU A 325 -14.65 -0.29 -6.39
C GLU A 325 -15.97 -0.92 -5.99
N ILE A 326 -16.76 -0.14 -5.27
CA ILE A 326 -18.08 -0.58 -4.82
C ILE A 326 -19.18 0.34 -5.38
N VAL A 327 -20.36 -0.22 -5.63
CA VAL A 327 -21.56 0.53 -6.00
C VAL A 327 -22.59 0.41 -4.89
N VAL A 328 -22.96 1.55 -4.33
CA VAL A 328 -24.03 1.70 -3.35
C VAL A 328 -25.28 2.21 -4.08
N ASP A 329 -26.42 1.54 -3.93
CA ASP A 329 -27.70 1.96 -4.51
C ASP A 329 -28.50 2.76 -3.49
N PHE A 330 -28.21 4.06 -3.38
CA PHE A 330 -28.87 4.97 -2.43
C PHE A 330 -30.37 5.12 -2.68
N SER A 331 -30.88 4.75 -3.88
CA SER A 331 -32.31 4.77 -4.16
C SER A 331 -33.09 3.68 -3.41
N LYS A 332 -32.39 2.65 -2.93
CA LYS A 332 -32.98 1.51 -2.22
C LYS A 332 -32.85 1.59 -0.70
N ILE A 333 -31.97 2.45 -0.19
CA ILE A 333 -31.78 2.62 1.24
C ILE A 333 -32.95 3.46 1.78
N THR A 334 -33.72 2.87 2.70
CA THR A 334 -34.91 3.49 3.23
C THR A 334 -34.65 4.42 4.41
N ASP A 335 -33.70 4.07 5.25
CA ASP A 335 -33.26 4.93 6.36
C ASP A 335 -31.92 5.60 6.00
N VAL A 336 -32.03 6.84 5.60
CA VAL A 336 -30.88 7.68 5.22
C VAL A 336 -30.45 8.64 6.35
N ASN A 337 -31.13 8.59 7.51
CA ASN A 337 -30.71 9.36 8.67
C ASN A 337 -29.44 8.72 9.25
N ASP A 338 -28.44 9.57 9.48
CA ASP A 338 -27.14 9.15 10.01
C ASP A 338 -26.46 8.02 9.20
N LEU A 339 -26.83 7.86 7.91
CA LEU A 339 -26.25 6.86 7.03
C LEU A 339 -24.74 7.10 6.87
N ALA A 340 -23.93 6.06 7.07
CA ALA A 340 -22.49 6.17 7.00
C ALA A 340 -21.82 4.85 6.59
N LEU A 341 -20.61 4.96 6.00
CA LEU A 341 -19.64 3.88 6.09
C LEU A 341 -19.03 3.89 7.49
N ILE A 342 -18.95 2.73 8.10
CA ILE A 342 -18.35 2.49 9.41
C ILE A 342 -17.27 1.42 9.32
N ASN A 343 -16.31 1.49 10.25
CA ASN A 343 -15.26 0.49 10.41
C ASN A 343 -15.76 -0.73 11.22
N GLU A 344 -14.92 -1.76 11.36
CA GLU A 344 -15.24 -2.98 12.11
C GLU A 344 -15.61 -2.68 13.58
N ASP A 345 -14.87 -1.78 14.23
CA ASP A 345 -15.08 -1.35 15.62
C ASP A 345 -16.30 -0.41 15.79
N GLY A 346 -17.03 -0.10 14.70
CA GLY A 346 -18.17 0.80 14.69
C GLY A 346 -17.80 2.28 14.59
N SER A 347 -16.53 2.64 14.48
CA SER A 347 -16.13 4.03 14.24
C SER A 347 -16.64 4.52 12.89
N VAL A 348 -17.17 5.75 12.87
CA VAL A 348 -17.72 6.36 11.66
C VAL A 348 -16.59 6.83 10.77
N LEU A 349 -16.51 6.27 9.56
CA LEU A 349 -15.54 6.64 8.54
C LEU A 349 -16.08 7.78 7.65
N LEU A 350 -17.23 7.58 7.02
CA LEU A 350 -17.77 8.53 6.06
C LEU A 350 -19.29 8.62 6.16
N PRO A 351 -19.82 9.67 6.83
CA PRO A 351 -21.24 10.02 6.77
C PRO A 351 -21.69 10.41 5.38
N PHE A 352 -22.89 9.98 4.97
CA PHE A 352 -23.54 10.38 3.73
C PHE A 352 -24.64 11.40 3.96
N VAL A 353 -24.73 12.37 3.06
CA VAL A 353 -25.88 13.28 2.95
C VAL A 353 -26.61 12.95 1.66
N VAL A 354 -27.73 12.25 1.79
CA VAL A 354 -28.52 11.81 0.62
C VAL A 354 -29.50 12.92 0.24
N THR A 355 -29.39 13.45 -0.98
CA THR A 355 -30.28 14.46 -1.52
C THR A 355 -31.44 13.84 -2.31
N ASP A 356 -32.57 14.56 -2.38
CA ASP A 356 -33.76 14.08 -3.11
C ASP A 356 -33.65 14.26 -4.64
N GLN A 357 -32.54 14.78 -5.15
CA GLN A 357 -32.31 14.87 -6.58
C GLN A 357 -32.13 13.46 -7.16
N SER A 358 -32.88 13.14 -8.22
CA SER A 358 -32.65 11.93 -8.99
C SER A 358 -31.51 12.18 -9.97
N GLY A 359 -30.50 11.34 -9.92
CA GLY A 359 -29.41 11.32 -10.89
C GLY A 359 -29.80 10.60 -12.19
N GLU A 360 -28.87 10.51 -13.11
CA GLU A 360 -29.04 9.71 -14.32
C GLU A 360 -29.12 8.21 -14.00
N ALA A 361 -29.95 7.50 -14.77
CA ALA A 361 -30.18 6.07 -14.56
C ALA A 361 -28.94 5.26 -14.99
N SER A 362 -28.00 5.05 -14.07
CA SER A 362 -26.87 4.13 -14.25
C SER A 362 -27.28 2.69 -13.97
N ARG A 363 -26.56 1.75 -14.57
CA ARG A 363 -26.80 0.31 -14.37
C ARG A 363 -25.52 -0.37 -13.87
N VAL A 364 -25.70 -1.50 -13.19
CA VAL A 364 -24.62 -2.47 -12.94
C VAL A 364 -25.00 -3.74 -13.71
N PRO A 365 -24.31 -4.04 -14.82
CA PRO A 365 -24.58 -5.26 -15.59
C PRO A 365 -24.21 -6.50 -14.78
N LYS A 366 -24.80 -7.65 -15.13
CA LYS A 366 -24.48 -8.93 -14.48
C LYS A 366 -23.07 -9.41 -14.81
N GLN A 367 -22.61 -9.15 -16.02
CA GLN A 367 -21.25 -9.46 -16.47
C GLN A 367 -20.48 -8.15 -16.65
N LEU A 368 -19.36 -8.05 -15.97
CA LEU A 368 -18.48 -6.89 -15.98
C LEU A 368 -17.19 -7.15 -16.77
N ASN A 369 -16.72 -8.40 -16.78
CA ASN A 369 -15.49 -8.80 -17.46
C ASN A 369 -15.58 -10.28 -17.86
N ASP A 370 -14.58 -10.75 -18.58
CA ASP A 370 -14.39 -12.16 -18.94
C ASP A 370 -12.94 -12.55 -18.62
N LEU A 371 -12.64 -12.58 -17.34
CA LEU A 371 -11.35 -13.09 -16.86
C LEU A 371 -11.43 -14.61 -16.92
N SER A 372 -11.08 -15.19 -18.05
CA SER A 372 -10.86 -16.61 -18.14
C SER A 372 -9.52 -16.92 -17.48
N LEU A 373 -9.54 -17.15 -16.16
CA LEU A 373 -8.50 -17.95 -15.54
C LEU A 373 -8.63 -19.33 -16.17
N GLU A 374 -7.91 -19.56 -17.26
CA GLU A 374 -7.85 -20.89 -17.84
C GLU A 374 -7.33 -21.80 -16.71
N GLY A 375 -8.11 -22.77 -16.27
CA GLY A 375 -7.79 -23.67 -15.15
C GLY A 375 -6.47 -24.43 -15.26
N LYS A 376 -5.68 -24.15 -16.30
CA LYS A 376 -4.29 -24.57 -16.50
C LYS A 376 -3.34 -23.98 -15.46
N GLU A 377 -3.60 -22.73 -15.01
CA GLU A 377 -2.72 -22.03 -14.05
C GLU A 377 -2.76 -22.68 -12.67
N MET A 378 -3.92 -23.23 -12.28
CA MET A 378 -4.07 -23.96 -11.01
C MET A 378 -3.22 -25.23 -10.92
N ASN A 379 -2.82 -25.77 -12.06
CA ASN A 379 -1.99 -26.99 -12.17
C ASN A 379 -0.50 -26.71 -12.37
N LEU A 380 -0.10 -25.43 -12.48
CA LEU A 380 1.32 -25.08 -12.59
C LEU A 380 2.02 -25.35 -11.24
N PRO A 381 3.26 -25.81 -11.26
CA PRO A 381 4.03 -25.98 -10.04
C PRO A 381 4.38 -24.62 -9.42
N VAL A 382 4.47 -24.60 -8.10
CA VAL A 382 5.03 -23.45 -7.38
C VAL A 382 6.50 -23.30 -7.76
N THR A 383 6.85 -22.13 -8.31
CA THR A 383 8.22 -21.83 -8.77
C THR A 383 8.97 -20.93 -7.78
N LYS A 384 8.24 -20.13 -7.01
CA LYS A 384 8.83 -19.22 -6.01
C LYS A 384 8.08 -19.30 -4.69
N LYS A 385 8.84 -19.19 -3.61
CA LYS A 385 8.29 -19.14 -2.24
C LYS A 385 8.76 -17.87 -1.57
N VAL A 386 7.80 -17.16 -1.00
CA VAL A 386 7.99 -15.92 -0.26
C VAL A 386 7.51 -16.17 1.17
N GLU A 387 8.42 -16.16 2.13
CA GLU A 387 8.12 -16.18 3.57
C GLU A 387 8.17 -14.74 4.09
N LEU A 388 7.04 -14.23 4.53
CA LEU A 388 6.91 -12.95 5.23
C LEU A 388 7.09 -13.22 6.73
N PHE A 389 7.93 -12.45 7.41
CA PHE A 389 8.18 -12.68 8.83
C PHE A 389 8.53 -11.40 9.58
N GLY A 390 8.01 -11.28 10.80
CA GLY A 390 8.43 -10.31 11.78
C GLY A 390 7.50 -9.10 11.88
N MET A 391 7.89 -8.17 12.74
CA MET A 391 7.20 -6.91 13.00
C MET A 391 8.22 -5.82 13.36
N MET A 392 7.81 -4.57 13.33
CA MET A 392 8.66 -3.41 13.61
C MET A 392 9.89 -3.37 12.67
N ASP A 393 11.09 -3.32 13.21
CA ASP A 393 12.36 -3.34 12.47
C ASP A 393 12.95 -4.75 12.27
N MET A 394 12.33 -5.77 12.87
CA MET A 394 12.77 -7.17 12.74
C MET A 394 12.11 -7.91 11.57
N VAL A 395 11.64 -7.17 10.57
CA VAL A 395 10.94 -7.70 9.41
C VAL A 395 11.88 -8.23 8.34
N THR A 396 11.49 -9.33 7.69
CA THR A 396 12.27 -9.97 6.62
C THR A 396 11.38 -10.62 5.57
N ILE A 397 11.91 -10.77 4.36
CA ILE A 397 11.41 -11.72 3.36
C ILE A 397 12.44 -12.83 3.18
N ASN A 398 12.01 -14.09 3.33
CA ASN A 398 12.88 -15.27 3.26
C ASN A 398 14.11 -15.16 4.20
N GLY A 399 13.90 -14.59 5.40
CA GLY A 399 14.95 -14.39 6.40
C GLY A 399 15.99 -13.31 6.04
N LYS A 400 15.71 -12.46 5.04
CA LYS A 400 16.62 -11.42 4.55
C LYS A 400 15.95 -10.06 4.57
N LYS A 401 16.75 -9.03 4.85
CA LYS A 401 16.40 -7.63 4.58
C LYS A 401 16.80 -7.25 3.16
N PHE A 402 16.20 -6.19 2.64
CA PHE A 402 16.49 -5.64 1.33
C PHE A 402 17.98 -5.32 1.14
N ASP A 403 18.50 -5.67 -0.02
CA ASP A 403 19.83 -5.33 -0.49
C ASP A 403 19.72 -4.94 -1.98
N PRO A 404 19.96 -3.68 -2.34
CA PRO A 404 19.82 -3.21 -3.72
C PRO A 404 20.75 -3.89 -4.73
N LYS A 405 21.78 -4.62 -4.25
CA LYS A 405 22.71 -5.38 -5.10
C LYS A 405 22.31 -6.83 -5.30
N ARG A 406 21.28 -7.30 -4.60
CA ARG A 406 20.87 -8.71 -4.63
C ARG A 406 19.61 -8.88 -5.45
N ILE A 407 19.65 -9.78 -6.42
CA ILE A 407 18.46 -10.29 -7.10
C ILE A 407 18.03 -11.56 -6.35
N ASP A 408 16.82 -11.55 -5.79
CA ASP A 408 16.27 -12.67 -5.03
C ASP A 408 15.64 -13.71 -5.95
N PHE A 409 14.99 -13.27 -7.03
CA PHE A 409 14.34 -14.13 -8.01
C PHE A 409 14.63 -13.70 -9.44
N THR A 410 14.43 -14.64 -10.37
CA THR A 410 14.40 -14.36 -11.82
C THR A 410 13.16 -14.97 -12.44
N GLN A 411 12.63 -14.34 -13.50
CA GLN A 411 11.50 -14.83 -14.28
C GLN A 411 11.66 -14.43 -15.75
N LYS A 412 11.11 -15.21 -16.66
CA LYS A 412 11.08 -14.84 -18.08
C LYS A 412 9.86 -13.98 -18.37
N GLN A 413 10.06 -12.92 -19.17
CA GLN A 413 8.96 -12.09 -19.67
C GLN A 413 7.90 -12.94 -20.37
N GLY A 414 6.61 -12.66 -20.09
CA GLY A 414 5.47 -13.32 -20.71
C GLY A 414 5.21 -14.77 -20.23
N VAL A 415 5.97 -15.27 -19.27
CA VAL A 415 5.73 -16.58 -18.67
C VAL A 415 4.94 -16.42 -17.39
N THR A 416 3.81 -17.12 -17.30
CA THR A 416 3.04 -17.19 -16.05
C THR A 416 3.72 -18.16 -15.08
N GLU A 417 3.98 -17.71 -13.87
CA GLU A 417 4.53 -18.50 -12.78
C GLU A 417 3.62 -18.49 -11.55
N VAL A 418 3.67 -19.55 -10.76
CA VAL A 418 2.94 -19.63 -9.49
C VAL A 418 3.88 -19.35 -8.35
N TRP A 419 3.52 -18.33 -7.56
CA TRP A 419 4.21 -17.97 -6.32
C TRP A 419 3.38 -18.41 -5.12
N GLU A 420 4.05 -18.87 -4.09
CA GLU A 420 3.47 -19.24 -2.79
C GLU A 420 3.98 -18.23 -1.76
N ILE A 421 3.06 -17.46 -1.19
CA ILE A 421 3.33 -16.46 -0.18
C ILE A 421 2.83 -17.01 1.16
N TYR A 422 3.72 -17.14 2.12
CA TYR A 422 3.42 -17.61 3.47
C TYR A 422 3.76 -16.54 4.49
N ASN A 423 2.80 -16.20 5.33
CA ASN A 423 3.03 -15.29 6.44
C ASN A 423 3.32 -16.10 7.70
N LYS A 424 4.58 -16.16 8.07
CA LYS A 424 5.05 -16.95 9.21
C LYS A 424 4.72 -16.26 10.53
N PRO A 425 3.96 -16.90 11.41
CA PRO A 425 3.69 -16.35 12.73
C PRO A 425 4.97 -16.26 13.56
N ASP A 426 5.03 -15.29 14.44
CA ASP A 426 6.05 -15.16 15.46
C ASP A 426 5.56 -15.73 16.82
N MET A 427 6.36 -15.54 17.88
CA MET A 427 6.01 -16.01 19.23
C MET A 427 4.80 -15.28 19.85
N MET A 428 4.38 -14.14 19.29
CA MET A 428 3.24 -13.34 19.73
C MET A 428 1.99 -13.57 18.84
N GLY A 429 2.07 -14.47 17.87
CA GLY A 429 1.00 -14.80 16.93
C GLY A 429 1.16 -14.18 15.55
N GLY A 430 1.95 -13.11 15.42
CA GLY A 430 2.19 -12.41 14.16
C GLY A 430 1.08 -11.41 13.78
N MET A 431 1.25 -10.74 12.66
CA MET A 431 0.35 -9.71 12.15
C MET A 431 0.05 -9.93 10.67
N ILE A 432 -0.97 -9.25 10.14
CA ILE A 432 -1.27 -9.25 8.71
C ILE A 432 -0.17 -8.50 7.97
N HIS A 433 0.36 -9.11 6.90
CA HIS A 433 1.26 -8.44 5.98
C HIS A 433 0.58 -8.25 4.62
N PRO A 434 0.29 -7.01 4.19
CA PRO A 434 -0.07 -6.74 2.80
C PRO A 434 1.13 -7.03 1.90
N PHE A 435 1.00 -7.97 0.98
CA PHE A 435 2.06 -8.29 0.03
C PHE A 435 1.77 -7.65 -1.32
N HIS A 436 2.74 -6.95 -1.89
CA HIS A 436 2.67 -6.26 -3.17
C HIS A 436 3.79 -6.68 -4.12
N ILE A 437 3.49 -6.66 -5.42
CA ILE A 437 4.45 -6.88 -6.52
C ILE A 437 4.36 -5.72 -7.52
N HIS A 438 5.50 -5.12 -7.85
CA HIS A 438 5.63 -4.09 -8.87
C HIS A 438 5.52 -4.64 -10.29
N GLY A 439 5.03 -3.82 -11.22
CA GLY A 439 5.07 -4.05 -12.66
C GLY A 439 4.25 -5.23 -13.19
N ALA A 440 3.44 -5.85 -12.35
CA ALA A 440 2.57 -6.96 -12.73
C ALA A 440 1.25 -6.96 -11.97
N GLN A 441 0.20 -7.42 -12.62
CA GLN A 441 -1.04 -7.84 -11.97
C GLN A 441 -1.05 -9.37 -11.86
N PHE A 442 -1.59 -9.88 -10.76
CA PHE A 442 -1.72 -11.32 -10.51
C PHE A 442 -3.16 -11.70 -10.16
N THR A 443 -3.43 -13.00 -10.18
CA THR A 443 -4.68 -13.58 -9.71
C THR A 443 -4.42 -14.51 -8.54
N ILE A 444 -5.34 -14.54 -7.58
CA ILE A 444 -5.25 -15.45 -6.44
C ILE A 444 -5.77 -16.83 -6.86
N LEU A 445 -4.91 -17.85 -6.78
CA LEU A 445 -5.29 -19.23 -7.08
C LEU A 445 -5.88 -19.92 -5.85
N SER A 446 -5.33 -19.69 -4.67
CA SER A 446 -5.85 -20.28 -3.44
C SER A 446 -5.40 -19.52 -2.19
N ARG A 447 -6.21 -19.62 -1.13
CA ARG A 447 -5.89 -19.28 0.25
C ARG A 447 -5.99 -20.55 1.10
N ASP A 448 -4.90 -20.99 1.72
CA ASP A 448 -4.79 -22.26 2.47
C ASP A 448 -5.33 -23.47 1.67
N GLY A 449 -5.00 -23.51 0.36
CA GLY A 449 -5.45 -24.54 -0.54
C GLY A 449 -6.93 -24.49 -0.94
N LYS A 450 -7.70 -23.51 -0.47
CA LYS A 450 -9.11 -23.28 -0.82
C LYS A 450 -9.23 -22.21 -1.92
N LYS A 451 -10.29 -22.30 -2.73
CA LYS A 451 -10.61 -21.26 -3.70
C LYS A 451 -10.79 -19.91 -3.00
N PRO A 452 -10.23 -18.79 -3.55
CA PRO A 452 -10.42 -17.47 -2.98
C PRO A 452 -11.89 -17.06 -3.01
N PRO A 453 -12.32 -16.14 -2.12
CA PRO A 453 -13.64 -15.54 -2.17
C PRO A 453 -13.94 -14.91 -3.54
N GLU A 454 -15.22 -14.85 -3.95
CA GLU A 454 -15.59 -14.35 -5.27
C GLU A 454 -15.13 -12.91 -5.50
N ASN A 455 -15.16 -12.09 -4.47
CA ASN A 455 -14.73 -10.70 -4.51
C ASN A 455 -13.21 -10.49 -4.62
N GLU A 456 -12.42 -11.54 -4.51
CA GLU A 456 -10.96 -11.53 -4.74
C GLU A 456 -10.56 -12.18 -6.07
N GLN A 457 -11.52 -12.66 -6.86
CA GLN A 457 -11.26 -13.34 -8.13
C GLN A 457 -11.11 -12.35 -9.30
N GLY A 458 -10.38 -11.26 -9.08
CA GLY A 458 -10.03 -10.24 -10.06
C GLY A 458 -8.51 -10.07 -10.18
N TRP A 459 -8.07 -9.12 -11.01
CA TRP A 459 -6.68 -8.72 -11.09
C TRP A 459 -6.28 -7.94 -9.83
N LYS A 460 -5.19 -8.34 -9.20
CA LYS A 460 -4.64 -7.70 -8.00
C LYS A 460 -3.14 -7.47 -8.14
N ASP A 461 -2.64 -6.49 -7.44
CA ASP A 461 -1.21 -6.27 -7.25
C ASP A 461 -0.83 -6.28 -5.76
N SER A 462 -1.81 -6.24 -4.88
CA SER A 462 -1.66 -6.25 -3.43
C SER A 462 -2.62 -7.24 -2.79
N ILE A 463 -2.17 -8.01 -1.80
CA ILE A 463 -3.02 -8.95 -1.05
C ILE A 463 -2.68 -8.93 0.43
N SER A 464 -3.71 -8.98 1.27
CA SER A 464 -3.53 -9.28 2.69
C SER A 464 -3.15 -10.75 2.89
N VAL A 465 -2.12 -11.02 3.71
CA VAL A 465 -1.75 -12.37 4.11
C VAL A 465 -1.79 -12.42 5.63
N LYS A 466 -2.71 -13.22 6.18
CA LYS A 466 -2.90 -13.37 7.64
C LYS A 466 -1.77 -14.19 8.26
N PRO A 467 -1.51 -14.07 9.56
CA PRO A 467 -0.59 -14.98 10.25
C PRO A 467 -0.96 -16.44 9.99
N ASP A 468 0.05 -17.26 9.70
CA ASP A 468 -0.06 -18.71 9.38
C ASP A 468 -0.83 -19.02 8.07
N GLU A 469 -1.17 -18.00 7.27
CA GLU A 469 -1.85 -18.16 5.99
C GLU A 469 -0.85 -18.38 4.85
N THR A 470 -1.21 -19.28 3.92
CA THR A 470 -0.52 -19.50 2.65
C THR A 470 -1.41 -19.09 1.49
N VAL A 471 -0.97 -18.13 0.70
CA VAL A 471 -1.66 -17.67 -0.52
C VAL A 471 -0.85 -18.07 -1.75
N LYS A 472 -1.52 -18.66 -2.74
CA LYS A 472 -0.90 -18.90 -4.06
C LYS A 472 -1.45 -17.94 -5.07
N ILE A 473 -0.55 -17.34 -5.85
CA ILE A 473 -0.88 -16.39 -6.91
C ILE A 473 -0.29 -16.87 -8.24
N ALA A 474 -0.96 -16.53 -9.34
CA ALA A 474 -0.42 -16.63 -10.69
C ALA A 474 -0.01 -15.24 -11.17
N VAL A 475 1.25 -15.06 -11.50
CA VAL A 475 1.82 -13.78 -11.91
C VAL A 475 2.57 -13.89 -13.24
N GLN A 476 2.35 -12.91 -14.12
CA GLN A 476 3.04 -12.79 -15.41
C GLN A 476 3.54 -11.35 -15.58
N PHE A 477 4.84 -11.19 -15.78
CA PHE A 477 5.41 -9.88 -16.13
C PHE A 477 5.35 -9.67 -17.64
N LYS A 478 4.72 -8.59 -18.07
CA LYS A 478 4.60 -8.22 -19.49
C LYS A 478 5.82 -7.47 -20.01
N HIS A 479 6.65 -6.92 -19.12
CA HIS A 479 7.82 -6.13 -19.45
C HIS A 479 9.05 -6.63 -18.72
N LYS A 480 10.23 -6.34 -19.29
CA LYS A 480 11.54 -6.64 -18.69
C LYS A 480 11.92 -5.59 -17.66
N GLY A 481 12.82 -5.96 -16.77
CA GLY A 481 13.37 -5.04 -15.77
C GLY A 481 13.65 -5.70 -14.43
N VAL A 482 14.00 -4.89 -13.47
CA VAL A 482 14.07 -5.27 -12.06
C VAL A 482 12.87 -4.67 -11.36
N TYR A 483 12.15 -5.49 -10.61
CA TYR A 483 10.94 -5.08 -9.90
C TYR A 483 11.03 -5.47 -8.43
N MET A 484 10.35 -4.70 -7.61
CA MET A 484 10.25 -4.99 -6.18
C MET A 484 9.07 -5.92 -5.89
N PHE A 485 9.18 -6.67 -4.81
CA PHE A 485 8.06 -7.26 -4.10
C PHE A 485 8.31 -7.07 -2.61
N HIS A 486 7.28 -6.66 -1.86
CA HIS A 486 7.46 -6.25 -0.48
C HIS A 486 6.17 -6.32 0.34
N CYS A 487 6.28 -6.19 1.65
CA CYS A 487 5.16 -5.87 2.52
C CYS A 487 4.79 -4.39 2.33
N HIS A 488 3.51 -4.08 2.20
CA HIS A 488 3.05 -2.71 2.00
C HIS A 488 2.63 -1.98 3.29
N ILE A 489 3.03 -2.47 4.45
CA ILE A 489 3.19 -1.60 5.61
C ILE A 489 4.46 -0.80 5.35
N LEU A 490 4.32 0.51 5.17
CA LEU A 490 5.39 1.34 4.61
C LEU A 490 6.63 1.39 5.53
N GLU A 491 6.44 1.29 6.83
CA GLU A 491 7.53 1.19 7.80
C GLU A 491 8.26 -0.17 7.69
N HIS A 492 7.55 -1.25 7.36
CA HIS A 492 8.17 -2.56 7.11
C HIS A 492 8.98 -2.55 5.82
N GLU A 493 8.45 -1.94 4.78
CA GLU A 493 9.16 -1.71 3.51
C GLU A 493 10.46 -0.94 3.76
N ASP A 494 10.37 0.22 4.44
CA ASP A 494 11.53 1.06 4.78
C ASP A 494 12.54 0.33 5.67
N ASN A 495 12.09 -0.59 6.52
CA ASN A 495 12.94 -1.45 7.36
C ASN A 495 13.51 -2.66 6.61
N GLY A 496 13.22 -2.78 5.31
CA GLY A 496 13.80 -3.78 4.41
C GLY A 496 13.00 -5.07 4.26
N MET A 497 11.70 -5.08 4.55
CA MET A 497 10.81 -6.20 4.20
C MET A 497 10.48 -6.19 2.71
N MET A 498 11.51 -6.35 1.89
CA MET A 498 11.48 -6.21 0.44
C MET A 498 12.52 -7.10 -0.22
N GLY A 499 12.21 -7.55 -1.44
CA GLY A 499 13.10 -8.30 -2.32
C GLY A 499 13.01 -7.81 -3.75
N GLN A 500 13.90 -8.32 -4.61
CA GLN A 500 13.97 -7.95 -6.03
C GLN A 500 13.82 -9.16 -6.93
N ILE A 501 13.05 -9.00 -8.00
CA ILE A 501 12.97 -9.93 -9.09
C ILE A 501 13.47 -9.30 -10.39
N LYS A 502 14.32 -10.03 -11.12
CA LYS A 502 14.75 -9.66 -12.47
C LYS A 502 13.94 -10.42 -13.50
N VAL A 503 13.35 -9.69 -14.43
CA VAL A 503 12.60 -10.20 -15.57
C VAL A 503 13.43 -10.04 -16.84
N ASP A 504 13.78 -11.18 -17.49
CA ASP A 504 14.64 -11.24 -18.68
C ASP A 504 13.86 -11.49 -19.97
#